data_2a3cf2ea0bc931a2412561e4b2974ae5
#
_entry.id   2a3cf2ea0bc931a2412561e4b2974ae5
#
_cell.length_a   1.000
_cell.length_b   1.000
_cell.length_c   1.000
_cell.angle_alpha   90.00
_cell.angle_beta   90.00
_cell.angle_gamma   90.00
#
_symmetry.space_group_name_H-M   'P 1'
#
loop_
_entity.id
_entity.type
_entity.pdbx_description
1 polymer ?
#
loop_
_entity_poly.entity_id
_entity_poly.type
_entity_poly.pdbx_seq_one_letter_code
_entity_poly.pdbx_strand_id
1 'polypeptide(L)'
;MIEVSSLKPDDRAEWEALARGYKAFYETDHSDERYEETWSALLAGERIHGLAARLDGRMVGIAHYLFHAQGWSADACYLHDLFTAPDARGQGVATALIDAVAEAARARGVAKYYWLTKQDNRPARALYDRIAAFRGFVRYDYTL
;
A
#
# COMPACT_ATOMS: atom_id res chain seq x y z
N MET A 1 11.29 16.57 -4.80
CA MET A 1 11.82 15.41 -4.04
C MET A 1 10.68 14.67 -3.34
N ILE A 2 10.66 13.37 -3.43
CA ILE A 2 9.65 12.54 -2.79
C ILE A 2 10.12 12.16 -1.38
N GLU A 3 9.29 12.45 -0.38
CA GLU A 3 9.54 12.07 1.01
C GLU A 3 8.50 11.06 1.44
N VAL A 4 8.94 9.97 2.06
CA VAL A 4 8.05 8.92 2.59
C VAL A 4 8.20 8.86 4.11
N SER A 5 7.07 8.86 4.79
CA SER A 5 7.03 8.80 6.26
C SER A 5 5.77 8.09 6.75
N SER A 6 5.80 7.71 8.03
CA SER A 6 4.64 7.14 8.70
C SER A 6 3.50 8.17 8.77
N LEU A 7 2.27 7.67 8.84
CA LEU A 7 1.09 8.53 9.00
C LEU A 7 1.03 9.08 10.42
N LYS A 8 0.62 10.34 10.55
CA LYS A 8 0.45 11.06 11.81
C LYS A 8 -0.99 11.53 11.94
N PRO A 9 -1.44 11.87 13.18
CA PRO A 9 -2.84 12.30 13.38
C PRO A 9 -3.29 13.44 12.46
N ASP A 10 -2.42 14.39 12.16
CA ASP A 10 -2.73 15.53 11.30
C ASP A 10 -2.88 15.16 9.82
N ASP A 11 -2.52 13.93 9.44
CA ASP A 11 -2.57 13.48 8.04
C ASP A 11 -3.95 12.98 7.62
N ARG A 12 -4.93 12.93 8.52
CA ARG A 12 -6.24 12.31 8.29
C ARG A 12 -6.91 12.80 7.03
N ALA A 13 -6.99 14.11 6.83
CA ALA A 13 -7.74 14.67 5.71
C ALA A 13 -7.11 14.32 4.36
N GLU A 14 -5.80 14.45 4.23
CA GLU A 14 -5.09 14.10 3.01
C GLU A 14 -5.13 12.59 2.75
N TRP A 15 -4.93 11.78 3.79
CA TRP A 15 -5.03 10.33 3.67
C TRP A 15 -6.41 9.89 3.19
N GLU A 16 -7.47 10.43 3.79
CA GLU A 16 -8.83 10.03 3.42
C GLU A 16 -9.17 10.38 1.99
N ALA A 17 -8.73 11.55 1.51
CA ALA A 17 -8.92 11.92 0.11
C ALA A 17 -8.26 10.93 -0.84
N LEU A 18 -7.04 10.51 -0.55
CA LEU A 18 -6.34 9.50 -1.35
C LEU A 18 -6.97 8.13 -1.21
N ALA A 19 -7.37 7.73 -0.01
CA ALA A 19 -8.02 6.44 0.22
C ALA A 19 -9.35 6.33 -0.53
N ARG A 20 -10.15 7.39 -0.55
CA ARG A 20 -11.40 7.42 -1.32
C ARG A 20 -11.12 7.39 -2.82
N GLY A 21 -10.07 8.07 -3.28
CA GLY A 21 -9.63 8.01 -4.68
C GLY A 21 -9.19 6.61 -5.10
N TYR A 22 -8.51 5.89 -4.23
CA TYR A 22 -8.12 4.51 -4.46
C TYR A 22 -9.34 3.59 -4.60
N LYS A 23 -10.33 3.74 -3.71
CA LYS A 23 -11.56 2.94 -3.77
C LYS A 23 -12.37 3.26 -5.02
N ALA A 24 -12.44 4.53 -5.42
CA ALA A 24 -13.11 4.94 -6.65
C ALA A 24 -12.43 4.32 -7.88
N PHE A 25 -11.10 4.24 -7.90
CA PHE A 25 -10.34 3.61 -8.98
C PHE A 25 -10.74 2.13 -9.15
N TYR A 26 -11.02 1.43 -8.05
CA TYR A 26 -11.50 0.04 -8.08
C TYR A 26 -13.02 -0.08 -8.09
N GLU A 27 -13.74 1.03 -8.33
CA GLU A 27 -15.21 1.06 -8.40
C GLU A 27 -15.86 0.52 -7.14
N THR A 28 -15.26 0.80 -5.99
CA THR A 28 -15.76 0.42 -4.67
C THR A 28 -15.91 1.65 -3.78
N ASP A 29 -16.64 1.50 -2.70
CA ASP A 29 -16.73 2.52 -1.66
C ASP A 29 -16.99 1.84 -0.31
N HIS A 30 -16.78 2.59 0.77
CA HIS A 30 -16.98 2.13 2.13
C HIS A 30 -17.75 3.19 2.93
N SER A 31 -18.32 2.76 4.05
CA SER A 31 -18.97 3.69 4.98
C SER A 31 -17.94 4.60 5.66
N ASP A 32 -18.41 5.74 6.17
CA ASP A 32 -17.56 6.65 6.94
C ASP A 32 -16.97 5.95 8.17
N GLU A 33 -17.77 5.08 8.82
CA GLU A 33 -17.28 4.28 9.95
C GLU A 33 -16.12 3.37 9.55
N ARG A 34 -16.17 2.79 8.36
CA ARG A 34 -15.07 1.94 7.87
C ARG A 34 -13.79 2.75 7.66
N TYR A 35 -13.88 3.95 7.12
CA TYR A 35 -12.70 4.83 6.99
C TYR A 35 -12.15 5.20 8.37
N GLU A 36 -13.02 5.46 9.34
CA GLU A 36 -12.61 5.75 10.72
C GLU A 36 -11.89 4.57 11.36
N GLU A 37 -12.43 3.39 11.23
CA GLU A 37 -11.82 2.16 11.77
C GLU A 37 -10.44 1.90 11.15
N THR A 38 -10.34 2.05 9.83
CA THR A 38 -9.09 1.86 9.11
C THR A 38 -8.05 2.89 9.55
N TRP A 39 -8.45 4.16 9.64
CA TRP A 39 -7.55 5.21 10.10
C TRP A 39 -7.03 4.95 11.50
N SER A 40 -7.93 4.57 12.42
CA SER A 40 -7.53 4.25 13.80
C SER A 40 -6.56 3.07 13.84
N ALA A 41 -6.79 2.04 13.04
CA ALA A 41 -5.89 0.89 12.94
C ALA A 41 -4.51 1.27 12.39
N LEU A 42 -4.47 2.15 11.38
CA LEU A 42 -3.21 2.63 10.81
C LEU A 42 -2.40 3.45 11.82
N LEU A 43 -3.08 4.33 12.60
CA LEU A 43 -2.40 5.10 13.64
C LEU A 43 -1.88 4.22 14.76
N ALA A 44 -2.63 3.18 15.14
CA ALA A 44 -2.19 2.23 16.15
C ALA A 44 -0.95 1.44 15.70
N GLY A 45 -0.84 1.13 14.39
CA GLY A 45 0.33 0.48 13.82
C GLY A 45 0.62 -0.91 14.35
N GLU A 46 -0.41 -1.65 14.77
CA GLU A 46 -0.27 -3.01 15.31
C GLU A 46 -0.61 -4.07 14.27
N ARG A 47 -1.82 -3.99 13.71
CA ARG A 47 -2.33 -4.98 12.74
C ARG A 47 -2.01 -4.58 11.31
N ILE A 48 -2.04 -3.29 11.03
CA ILE A 48 -1.83 -2.73 9.71
C ILE A 48 -0.98 -1.45 9.87
N HIS A 49 -0.14 -1.19 8.89
CA HIS A 49 0.78 -0.06 8.89
C HIS A 49 0.55 0.82 7.68
N GLY A 50 0.78 2.11 7.81
CA GLY A 50 0.60 3.05 6.72
C GLY A 50 1.80 3.95 6.52
N LEU A 51 2.08 4.25 5.25
CA LEU A 51 3.07 5.22 4.84
C LEU A 51 2.43 6.24 3.90
N ALA A 52 2.92 7.45 3.96
CA ALA A 52 2.56 8.53 3.04
C ALA A 52 3.78 8.98 2.26
N ALA A 53 3.58 9.21 0.96
CA ALA A 53 4.57 9.86 0.11
C ALA A 53 4.14 11.29 -0.15
N ARG A 54 5.08 12.23 0.01
CA ARG A 54 4.83 13.65 -0.22
C ARG A 54 5.76 14.17 -1.29
N LEU A 55 5.23 15.04 -2.11
CA LEU A 55 5.96 15.78 -3.13
C LEU A 55 5.76 17.27 -2.82
N ASP A 56 6.85 17.95 -2.46
CA ASP A 56 6.81 19.36 -2.05
C ASP A 56 5.78 19.64 -0.96
N GLY A 57 5.72 18.75 0.04
CA GLY A 57 4.85 18.88 1.21
C GLY A 57 3.42 18.38 1.04
N ARG A 58 2.97 18.09 -0.19
CA ARG A 58 1.64 17.57 -0.46
C ARG A 58 1.66 16.04 -0.48
N MET A 59 0.71 15.42 0.20
CA MET A 59 0.57 13.97 0.16
C MET A 59 0.06 13.53 -1.23
N VAL A 60 0.86 12.74 -1.93
CA VAL A 60 0.57 12.28 -3.30
C VAL A 60 0.45 10.78 -3.42
N GLY A 61 0.74 10.04 -2.37
CA GLY A 61 0.63 8.58 -2.40
C GLY A 61 0.51 7.99 -1.02
N ILE A 62 -0.10 6.82 -0.95
CA ILE A 62 -0.26 6.06 0.29
C ILE A 62 0.03 4.60 0.05
N ALA A 63 0.53 3.92 1.09
CA ALA A 63 0.72 2.48 1.11
C ALA A 63 0.24 1.94 2.45
N HIS A 64 -0.48 0.81 2.41
CA HIS A 64 -0.88 0.08 3.59
C HIS A 64 -0.28 -1.33 3.50
N TYR A 65 0.36 -1.77 4.56
CA TYR A 65 1.00 -3.08 4.58
C TYR A 65 0.83 -3.74 5.94
N LEU A 66 1.02 -5.05 5.95
CA LEU A 66 0.89 -5.85 7.17
C LEU A 66 1.88 -7.00 7.14
N PHE A 67 2.12 -7.57 8.30
CA PHE A 67 2.94 -8.77 8.44
C PHE A 67 2.05 -9.94 8.82
N HIS A 68 2.30 -11.11 8.23
CA HIS A 68 1.54 -12.30 8.60
C HIS A 68 2.47 -13.48 8.79
N ALA A 69 2.02 -14.42 9.64
CA ALA A 69 2.76 -15.64 9.92
C ALA A 69 2.77 -16.57 8.70
N GLN A 70 3.82 -17.35 8.60
CA GLN A 70 3.96 -18.45 7.65
C GLN A 70 4.38 -19.70 8.40
N GLY A 71 3.97 -20.89 7.91
CA GLY A 71 4.25 -22.14 8.59
C GLY A 71 5.68 -22.62 8.44
N TRP A 72 6.40 -22.21 7.40
CA TRP A 72 7.69 -22.79 7.03
C TRP A 72 8.86 -21.81 7.08
N SER A 73 8.61 -20.57 7.48
CA SER A 73 9.65 -19.54 7.51
C SER A 73 9.23 -18.41 8.44
N ALA A 74 10.09 -17.38 8.56
CA ALA A 74 9.73 -16.13 9.21
C ALA A 74 8.52 -15.49 8.53
N ASP A 75 7.93 -14.48 9.18
CA ASP A 75 6.75 -13.78 8.67
C ASP A 75 6.94 -13.28 7.23
N ALA A 76 5.83 -12.99 6.57
CA ALA A 76 5.78 -12.32 5.28
C ALA A 76 5.26 -10.89 5.46
N CYS A 77 5.68 -9.99 4.58
CA CYS A 77 5.11 -8.66 4.45
C CYS A 77 4.17 -8.64 3.24
N TYR A 78 2.94 -8.20 3.45
CA TYR A 78 1.96 -8.04 2.39
C TYR A 78 1.65 -6.55 2.20
N LEU A 79 1.96 -6.02 1.02
CA LEU A 79 1.57 -4.67 0.61
C LEU A 79 0.13 -4.75 0.11
N HIS A 80 -0.80 -4.32 0.95
CA HIS A 80 -2.24 -4.52 0.73
C HIS A 80 -2.83 -3.44 -0.18
N ASP A 81 -2.47 -2.18 0.04
CA ASP A 81 -2.96 -1.05 -0.74
C ASP A 81 -1.79 -0.18 -1.18
N LEU A 82 -1.82 0.27 -2.42
CA LEU A 82 -0.84 1.19 -2.97
C LEU A 82 -1.55 2.12 -3.96
N PHE A 83 -1.50 3.42 -3.69
CA PHE A 83 -2.17 4.39 -4.54
C PHE A 83 -1.33 5.65 -4.70
N THR A 84 -1.28 6.15 -5.93
CA THR A 84 -0.66 7.44 -6.27
C THR A 84 -1.75 8.35 -6.85
N ALA A 85 -1.79 9.60 -6.39
CA ALA A 85 -2.70 10.60 -6.93
C ALA A 85 -2.52 10.68 -8.45
N PRO A 86 -3.62 10.78 -9.23
CA PRO A 86 -3.53 10.78 -10.69
C PRO A 86 -2.58 11.83 -11.27
N ASP A 87 -2.55 13.03 -10.68
CA ASP A 87 -1.69 14.13 -11.15
C ASP A 87 -0.22 13.96 -10.75
N ALA A 88 0.11 12.98 -9.93
CA ALA A 88 1.48 12.70 -9.49
C ALA A 88 2.04 11.40 -10.08
N ARG A 89 1.32 10.75 -10.97
CA ARG A 89 1.78 9.51 -11.61
C ARG A 89 2.94 9.77 -12.55
N GLY A 90 3.78 8.74 -12.74
CA GLY A 90 4.95 8.83 -13.61
C GLY A 90 6.13 9.56 -13.00
N GLN A 91 6.10 9.86 -11.70
CA GLN A 91 7.15 10.59 -11.00
C GLN A 91 7.91 9.75 -9.97
N GLY A 92 7.68 8.44 -9.95
CA GLY A 92 8.39 7.53 -9.04
C GLY A 92 7.77 7.38 -7.66
N VAL A 93 6.55 7.85 -7.44
CA VAL A 93 5.87 7.80 -6.14
C VAL A 93 5.63 6.35 -5.70
N ALA A 94 5.09 5.52 -6.58
CA ALA A 94 4.82 4.11 -6.27
C ALA A 94 6.11 3.37 -5.92
N THR A 95 7.18 3.57 -6.69
CA THR A 95 8.48 2.95 -6.42
C THR A 95 9.02 3.39 -5.06
N ALA A 96 8.93 4.67 -4.73
CA ALA A 96 9.38 5.18 -3.43
C ALA A 96 8.62 4.54 -2.27
N LEU A 97 7.30 4.35 -2.41
CA LEU A 97 6.49 3.68 -1.39
C LEU A 97 6.85 2.19 -1.28
N ILE A 98 6.98 1.50 -2.41
CA ILE A 98 7.36 0.09 -2.42
C ILE A 98 8.72 -0.12 -1.73
N ASP A 99 9.69 0.74 -2.04
CA ASP A 99 11.02 0.66 -1.44
C ASP A 99 10.98 0.95 0.07
N ALA A 100 10.17 1.91 0.51
CA ALA A 100 10.03 2.22 1.93
C ALA A 100 9.41 1.06 2.71
N VAL A 101 8.42 0.38 2.12
CA VAL A 101 7.84 -0.83 2.73
C VAL A 101 8.89 -1.94 2.77
N ALA A 102 9.72 -2.07 1.73
CA ALA A 102 10.82 -3.05 1.72
C ALA A 102 11.80 -2.81 2.88
N GLU A 103 12.10 -1.55 3.19
CA GLU A 103 12.96 -1.22 4.33
C GLU A 103 12.32 -1.63 5.65
N ALA A 104 11.03 -1.38 5.83
CA ALA A 104 10.29 -1.82 7.00
C ALA A 104 10.29 -3.36 7.11
N ALA A 105 10.12 -4.05 5.98
CA ALA A 105 10.16 -5.50 5.91
C ALA A 105 11.54 -6.06 6.31
N ARG A 106 12.60 -5.46 5.80
CA ARG A 106 13.98 -5.85 6.17
C ARG A 106 14.25 -5.65 7.65
N ALA A 107 13.82 -4.51 8.19
CA ALA A 107 13.97 -4.21 9.62
C ALA A 107 13.25 -5.23 10.50
N ARG A 108 12.12 -5.78 10.03
CA ARG A 108 11.36 -6.81 10.73
C ARG A 108 11.95 -8.21 10.56
N GLY A 109 12.84 -8.42 9.58
CA GLY A 109 13.44 -9.71 9.32
C GLY A 109 12.52 -10.72 8.64
N VAL A 110 11.60 -10.23 7.80
CA VAL A 110 10.64 -11.11 7.11
C VAL A 110 11.30 -11.93 6.01
N ALA A 111 10.68 -13.06 5.68
CA ALA A 111 11.18 -13.98 4.65
C ALA A 111 10.81 -13.59 3.24
N LYS A 112 9.68 -12.87 3.07
CA LYS A 112 9.24 -12.41 1.76
C LYS A 112 8.36 -11.19 1.86
N TYR A 113 8.28 -10.46 0.75
CA TYR A 113 7.50 -9.25 0.58
C TYR A 113 6.80 -9.34 -0.77
N TYR A 114 5.49 -9.19 -0.81
CA TYR A 114 4.70 -9.42 -2.02
C TYR A 114 3.46 -8.53 -2.05
N TRP A 115 2.86 -8.43 -3.24
CA TRP A 115 1.58 -7.74 -3.45
C TRP A 115 0.82 -8.38 -4.60
N LEU A 116 -0.45 -8.02 -4.72
CA LEU A 116 -1.36 -8.48 -5.76
C LEU A 116 -1.82 -7.31 -6.61
N THR A 117 -2.07 -7.55 -7.87
CA THR A 117 -2.73 -6.60 -8.76
C THR A 117 -3.62 -7.38 -9.72
N LYS A 118 -4.56 -6.69 -10.35
CA LYS A 118 -5.39 -7.31 -11.38
C LYS A 118 -4.51 -7.68 -12.59
N GLN A 119 -4.80 -8.84 -13.18
CA GLN A 119 -4.03 -9.35 -14.31
C GLN A 119 -4.00 -8.38 -15.49
N ASP A 120 -5.09 -7.63 -15.70
CA ASP A 120 -5.24 -6.67 -16.80
C ASP A 120 -4.78 -5.25 -16.44
N ASN A 121 -4.25 -5.03 -15.25
CA ASN A 121 -3.71 -3.73 -14.85
C ASN A 121 -2.32 -3.54 -15.48
N ARG A 122 -2.29 -3.27 -16.77
CA ARG A 122 -1.06 -3.20 -17.56
C ARG A 122 -0.08 -2.12 -17.10
N PRO A 123 -0.52 -0.88 -16.81
CA PRO A 123 0.41 0.15 -16.35
C PRO A 123 1.14 -0.23 -15.06
N ALA A 124 0.42 -0.77 -14.09
CA ALA A 124 1.01 -1.22 -12.82
C ALA A 124 1.95 -2.41 -13.04
N ARG A 125 1.54 -3.38 -13.84
CA ARG A 125 2.35 -4.56 -14.14
C ARG A 125 3.62 -4.21 -14.88
N ALA A 126 3.60 -3.20 -15.74
CA ALA A 126 4.81 -2.73 -16.42
C ALA A 126 5.86 -2.26 -15.41
N LEU A 127 5.43 -1.56 -14.36
CA LEU A 127 6.32 -1.17 -13.27
C LEU A 127 6.78 -2.40 -12.47
N TYR A 128 5.84 -3.26 -12.07
CA TYR A 128 6.13 -4.39 -11.19
C TYR A 128 7.06 -5.41 -11.86
N ASP A 129 6.94 -5.61 -13.16
CA ASP A 129 7.82 -6.51 -13.91
C ASP A 129 9.27 -6.03 -13.92
N ARG A 130 9.49 -4.69 -13.79
CA ARG A 130 10.83 -4.14 -13.73
C ARG A 130 11.48 -4.25 -12.34
N ILE A 131 10.67 -4.20 -11.28
CA ILE A 131 11.20 -4.08 -9.91
C ILE A 131 11.00 -5.33 -9.07
N ALA A 132 10.19 -6.28 -9.53
CA ALA A 132 9.87 -7.51 -8.80
C ALA A 132 9.71 -8.66 -9.77
N ALA A 133 9.34 -9.83 -9.28
CA ALA A 133 9.17 -11.03 -10.10
C ALA A 133 7.74 -11.54 -10.01
N PHE A 134 7.10 -11.72 -11.16
CA PHE A 134 5.80 -12.40 -11.24
C PHE A 134 6.02 -13.90 -11.05
N ARG A 135 5.34 -14.50 -10.06
CA ARG A 135 5.52 -15.90 -9.69
C ARG A 135 4.47 -16.84 -10.29
N GLY A 136 3.51 -16.32 -11.04
CA GLY A 136 2.50 -17.15 -11.72
C GLY A 136 1.34 -17.61 -10.85
N PHE A 137 1.21 -17.10 -9.62
CA PHE A 137 0.07 -17.43 -8.77
C PHE A 137 -1.19 -16.73 -9.24
N VAL A 138 -2.32 -17.41 -9.08
CA VAL A 138 -3.65 -16.82 -9.29
C VAL A 138 -4.40 -16.86 -7.97
N ARG A 139 -5.36 -15.95 -7.81
CA ARG A 139 -6.15 -15.82 -6.58
C ARG A 139 -7.55 -16.36 -6.82
N TYR A 140 -8.05 -17.15 -5.88
CA TYR A 140 -9.44 -17.59 -5.83
C TYR A 140 -10.09 -17.03 -4.58
N ASP A 141 -11.30 -16.49 -4.74
CA ASP A 141 -12.10 -16.00 -3.62
C ASP A 141 -13.30 -16.95 -3.43
N TYR A 142 -13.52 -17.37 -2.20
CA TYR A 142 -14.66 -18.18 -1.83
C TYR A 142 -15.71 -17.27 -1.15
N THR A 143 -16.93 -17.29 -1.63
CA THR A 143 -17.99 -16.46 -1.03
C THR A 143 -18.42 -17.06 0.31
N LEU A 144 -18.29 -16.28 1.37
CA LEU A 144 -18.63 -16.68 2.73
C LEU A 144 -20.07 -16.29 3.09
#